data_b06baafdbc2ff0b49dc35c677fa4b66a
#
_entry.id   b06baafdbc2ff0b49dc35c677fa4b66a
#
_cell.length_a   1.000
_cell.length_b   1.000
_cell.length_c   1.000
_cell.angle_alpha   90.00
_cell.angle_beta   90.00
_cell.angle_gamma   90.00
#
_symmetry.space_group_name_H-M   'P 1'
#
loop_
_entity.id
_entity.type
_entity.pdbx_description
1 polymer ?
#
loop_
_entity_poly.entity_id
_entity_poly.type
_entity_poly.pdbx_seq_one_letter_code
_entity_poly.pdbx_strand_id
1 'polypeptide(L)'
;MPKNRSRKEVAEIPVIGDVDDWEADVVKALLDLRPHGECVFYIDSMGGSVYGALAVMTLLRHRQLDATAIVLGECSSASLLLFAACRRRLVTPYSILLFHRMRWQSDKRVASDEAFLWAKHFEIMEKEMDDLQIRLFGAAEKQVREWTQGGHYVTGPQVVAAGLAELLEL
;
A
#
# COMPACT_ATOMS: atom_id res chain seq x y z
N MET A 1 16.31 8.99 41.70
CA MET A 1 16.83 8.38 40.45
C MET A 1 15.78 8.53 39.38
N PRO A 2 16.00 9.22 38.26
CA PRO A 2 15.00 9.35 37.22
C PRO A 2 14.81 7.97 36.54
N LYS A 3 13.59 7.51 36.47
CA LYS A 3 13.22 6.30 35.71
C LYS A 3 13.58 6.52 34.24
N ASN A 4 14.50 5.67 33.78
CA ASN A 4 14.88 5.53 32.38
C ASN A 4 13.59 5.31 31.58
N ARG A 5 13.13 6.34 30.84
CA ARG A 5 12.07 6.19 29.85
C ARG A 5 12.68 5.31 28.76
N SER A 6 12.38 4.03 28.76
CA SER A 6 12.71 3.14 27.67
C SER A 6 12.25 3.84 26.38
N ARG A 7 13.19 4.15 25.51
CA ARG A 7 12.90 4.62 24.15
C ARG A 7 11.93 3.60 23.57
N LYS A 8 10.74 4.05 23.20
CA LYS A 8 9.74 3.19 22.56
C LYS A 8 10.40 2.69 21.27
N GLU A 9 10.70 1.41 21.21
CA GLU A 9 11.31 0.80 20.05
C GLU A 9 10.25 0.80 18.93
N VAL A 10 10.51 1.56 17.87
CA VAL A 10 9.64 1.63 16.68
C VAL A 10 9.93 0.38 15.85
N ALA A 11 8.91 -0.38 15.51
CA ALA A 11 9.10 -1.56 14.69
C ALA A 11 9.44 -1.16 13.24
N GLU A 12 10.52 -1.71 12.72
CA GLU A 12 10.94 -1.54 11.33
C GLU A 12 10.55 -2.78 10.53
N ILE A 13 9.72 -2.61 9.52
CA ILE A 13 9.07 -3.70 8.78
C ILE A 13 9.41 -3.59 7.30
N PRO A 14 10.17 -4.53 6.74
CA PRO A 14 10.44 -4.57 5.31
C PRO A 14 9.20 -5.04 4.53
N VAL A 15 8.97 -4.44 3.36
CA VAL A 15 7.91 -4.76 2.40
C VAL A 15 8.57 -4.86 1.03
N ILE A 16 9.17 -6.02 0.76
CA ILE A 16 10.07 -6.21 -0.38
C ILE A 16 9.54 -7.32 -1.29
N GLY A 17 9.49 -7.05 -2.60
CA GLY A 17 9.05 -8.02 -3.60
C GLY A 17 7.54 -8.04 -3.84
N ASP A 18 6.98 -9.20 -4.20
CA ASP A 18 5.54 -9.40 -4.39
C ASP A 18 4.79 -9.42 -3.05
N VAL A 19 3.50 -9.08 -3.07
CA VAL A 19 2.65 -9.14 -1.86
C VAL A 19 2.68 -10.53 -1.24
N ASP A 20 2.66 -11.58 -2.05
CA ASP A 20 2.67 -12.97 -1.57
C ASP A 20 3.98 -13.33 -0.85
N ASP A 21 5.08 -12.60 -1.11
CA ASP A 21 6.37 -12.80 -0.45
C ASP A 21 6.42 -12.21 0.97
N TRP A 22 5.71 -11.11 1.23
CA TRP A 22 5.84 -10.35 2.47
C TRP A 22 4.57 -10.29 3.34
N GLU A 23 3.38 -10.61 2.81
CA GLU A 23 2.10 -10.45 3.52
C GLU A 23 2.10 -11.12 4.91
N ALA A 24 2.47 -12.40 4.96
CA ALA A 24 2.42 -13.20 6.19
C ALA A 24 3.36 -12.65 7.28
N ASP A 25 4.57 -12.23 6.90
CA ASP A 25 5.57 -11.68 7.82
C ASP A 25 5.14 -10.30 8.33
N VAL A 26 4.58 -9.46 7.46
CA VAL A 26 4.04 -8.15 7.84
C VAL A 26 2.84 -8.32 8.78
N VAL A 27 1.90 -9.22 8.48
CA VAL A 27 0.77 -9.52 9.38
C VAL A 27 1.25 -9.95 10.75
N LYS A 28 2.23 -10.85 10.82
CA LYS A 28 2.83 -11.29 12.08
C LYS A 28 3.48 -10.13 12.84
N ALA A 29 4.31 -9.33 12.18
CA ALA A 29 4.95 -8.17 12.78
C ALA A 29 3.92 -7.16 13.34
N LEU A 30 2.82 -6.90 12.60
CA LEU A 30 1.75 -6.03 13.07
C LEU A 30 0.98 -6.61 14.27
N LEU A 31 0.82 -7.94 14.35
CA LEU A 31 0.15 -8.59 15.49
C LEU A 31 1.01 -8.55 16.76
N ASP A 32 2.33 -8.57 16.63
CA ASP A 32 3.26 -8.46 17.75
C ASP A 32 3.31 -7.05 18.36
N LEU A 33 2.90 -6.04 17.60
CA LEU A 33 2.78 -4.68 18.12
C LEU A 33 1.58 -4.55 19.06
N ARG A 34 1.69 -3.67 20.03
CA ARG A 34 0.54 -3.26 20.83
C ARG A 34 -0.41 -2.41 19.99
N PRO A 35 -1.74 -2.43 20.23
CA PRO A 35 -2.65 -1.44 19.65
C PRO A 35 -2.13 -0.02 19.89
N HIS A 36 -2.30 0.86 18.90
CA HIS A 36 -1.75 2.22 18.89
C HIS A 36 -0.20 2.29 18.93
N GLY A 37 0.48 1.18 18.59
CA GLY A 37 1.93 1.14 18.44
C GLY A 37 2.41 1.90 17.21
N GLU A 38 3.72 2.10 17.15
CA GLU A 38 4.38 2.81 16.05
C GLU A 38 5.18 1.82 15.19
N CYS A 39 5.13 1.99 13.87
CA CYS A 39 5.95 1.21 12.94
C CYS A 39 6.38 2.02 11.72
N VAL A 40 7.46 1.56 11.09
CA VAL A 40 7.95 2.09 9.81
C VAL A 40 8.00 0.96 8.80
N PHE A 41 7.35 1.14 7.67
CA PHE A 41 7.45 0.25 6.52
C PHE A 41 8.51 0.76 5.56
N TYR A 42 9.43 -0.11 5.18
CA TYR A 42 10.40 0.14 4.11
C TYR A 42 9.93 -0.60 2.86
N ILE A 43 9.46 0.14 1.86
CA ILE A 43 8.75 -0.41 0.70
C ILE A 43 9.64 -0.40 -0.53
N ASP A 44 9.81 -1.59 -1.11
CA ASP A 44 10.34 -1.82 -2.45
C ASP A 44 9.56 -2.98 -3.07
N SER A 45 8.35 -2.70 -3.58
CA SER A 45 7.37 -3.73 -3.96
C SER A 45 6.65 -3.39 -5.26
N MET A 46 6.62 -4.36 -6.15
CA MET A 46 5.89 -4.31 -7.42
C MET A 46 4.37 -4.51 -7.27
N GLY A 47 3.90 -4.80 -6.06
CA GLY A 47 2.50 -5.15 -5.81
C GLY A 47 2.27 -6.65 -5.79
N GLY A 48 1.11 -7.09 -6.28
CA GLY A 48 0.69 -8.50 -6.29
C GLY A 48 -0.76 -8.66 -5.83
N SER A 49 -1.02 -9.58 -4.91
CA SER A 49 -2.37 -9.88 -4.42
C SER A 49 -3.04 -8.68 -3.76
N VAL A 50 -4.15 -8.23 -4.34
CA VAL A 50 -4.98 -7.16 -3.74
C VAL A 50 -5.56 -7.60 -2.40
N TYR A 51 -5.93 -8.88 -2.26
CA TYR A 51 -6.47 -9.41 -1.00
C TYR A 51 -5.43 -9.39 0.13
N GLY A 52 -4.18 -9.75 -0.17
CA GLY A 52 -3.09 -9.66 0.78
C GLY A 52 -2.82 -8.23 1.23
N ALA A 53 -2.76 -7.29 0.29
CA ALA A 53 -2.61 -5.87 0.61
C ALA A 53 -3.78 -5.33 1.46
N LEU A 54 -5.03 -5.75 1.17
CA LEU A 54 -6.21 -5.41 1.96
C LEU A 54 -6.15 -5.97 3.38
N ALA A 55 -5.67 -7.21 3.54
CA ALA A 55 -5.53 -7.83 4.87
C ALA A 55 -4.58 -7.02 5.75
N VAL A 56 -3.41 -6.68 5.23
CA VAL A 56 -2.40 -5.88 5.95
C VAL A 56 -2.93 -4.47 6.26
N MET A 57 -3.50 -3.79 5.27
CA MET A 57 -4.10 -2.46 5.44
C MET A 57 -5.22 -2.48 6.50
N THR A 58 -6.09 -3.49 6.45
CA THR A 58 -7.20 -3.64 7.40
C THR A 58 -6.67 -3.84 8.82
N LEU A 59 -5.67 -4.69 9.00
CA LEU A 59 -5.05 -4.95 10.30
C LEU A 59 -4.39 -3.68 10.85
N LEU A 60 -3.64 -2.96 10.02
CA LEU A 60 -3.01 -1.69 10.36
C LEU A 60 -4.04 -0.70 10.93
N ARG A 61 -5.16 -0.53 10.23
CA ARG A 61 -6.21 0.41 10.60
C ARG A 61 -7.04 -0.08 11.81
N HIS A 62 -7.38 -1.38 11.85
CA HIS A 62 -8.14 -1.95 12.96
C HIS A 62 -7.39 -1.80 14.29
N ARG A 63 -6.08 -2.01 14.29
CA ARG A 63 -5.23 -1.85 15.46
C ARG A 63 -4.83 -0.40 15.74
N GLN A 64 -5.24 0.54 14.87
CA GLN A 64 -4.93 1.97 14.95
C GLN A 64 -3.43 2.24 15.12
N LEU A 65 -2.61 1.53 14.35
CA LEU A 65 -1.16 1.70 14.40
C LEU A 65 -0.74 3.03 13.76
N ASP A 66 0.24 3.68 14.36
CA ASP A 66 0.84 4.91 13.83
C ASP A 66 1.97 4.52 12.89
N ALA A 67 1.63 4.41 11.60
CA ALA A 67 2.54 3.90 10.59
C ALA A 67 3.13 5.02 9.73
N THR A 68 4.43 4.93 9.49
CA THR A 68 5.17 5.67 8.47
C THR A 68 5.56 4.71 7.35
N ALA A 69 5.35 5.09 6.10
CA ALA A 69 5.85 4.36 4.94
C ALA A 69 6.99 5.14 4.26
N ILE A 70 8.07 4.45 3.93
CA ILE A 70 9.21 4.98 3.20
C ILE A 70 9.40 4.13 1.94
N VAL A 71 9.26 4.74 0.77
CA VAL A 71 9.50 4.04 -0.51
C VAL A 71 10.99 4.11 -0.81
N LEU A 72 11.65 2.95 -0.80
CA LEU A 72 13.08 2.82 -1.08
C LEU A 72 13.36 2.91 -2.59
N GLY A 73 12.62 2.17 -3.39
CA GLY A 73 12.74 2.12 -4.84
C GLY A 73 11.37 2.20 -5.50
N GLU A 74 10.62 1.12 -5.43
CA GLU A 74 9.31 0.97 -6.07
C GLU A 74 8.17 0.80 -5.05
N CYS A 75 7.01 1.39 -5.37
CA CYS A 75 5.75 1.10 -4.69
C CYS A 75 4.64 1.05 -5.73
N SER A 76 4.31 -0.14 -6.19
CA SER A 76 3.45 -0.32 -7.36
C SER A 76 2.19 -1.11 -7.04
N SER A 77 1.10 -0.81 -7.78
CA SER A 77 -0.11 -1.64 -7.78
C SER A 77 -0.70 -1.82 -6.37
N ALA A 78 -0.90 -3.06 -5.92
CA ALA A 78 -1.51 -3.37 -4.63
C ALA A 78 -0.73 -2.81 -3.41
N SER A 79 0.60 -2.65 -3.50
CA SER A 79 1.39 -2.06 -2.42
C SER A 79 1.05 -0.59 -2.15
N LEU A 80 0.45 0.12 -3.12
CA LEU A 80 -0.08 1.47 -2.93
C LEU A 80 -1.18 1.55 -1.86
N LEU A 81 -1.94 0.48 -1.64
CA LEU A 81 -2.97 0.45 -0.59
C LEU A 81 -2.35 0.54 0.80
N LEU A 82 -1.25 -0.19 1.04
CA LEU A 82 -0.51 -0.09 2.29
C LEU A 82 0.13 1.30 2.44
N PHE A 83 0.80 1.79 1.40
CA PHE A 83 1.41 3.12 1.39
C PHE A 83 0.38 4.21 1.69
N ALA A 84 -0.78 4.19 1.02
CA ALA A 84 -1.86 5.16 1.22
C ALA A 84 -2.50 5.06 2.61
N ALA A 85 -2.52 3.87 3.22
CA ALA A 85 -3.08 3.66 4.55
C ALA A 85 -2.20 4.22 5.68
N CYS A 86 -0.92 4.45 5.43
CA CYS A 86 0.01 5.02 6.41
C CYS A 86 -0.27 6.50 6.64
N ARG A 87 -0.11 6.93 7.90
CA ARG A 87 -0.32 8.32 8.29
C ARG A 87 0.73 9.25 7.70
N ARG A 88 1.98 8.83 7.71
CA ARG A 88 3.10 9.54 7.10
C ARG A 88 3.67 8.73 5.94
N ARG A 89 3.89 9.38 4.83
CA ARG A 89 4.35 8.78 3.59
C ARG A 89 5.56 9.54 3.08
N LEU A 90 6.67 8.84 2.89
CA LEU A 90 7.93 9.39 2.43
C LEU A 90 8.35 8.72 1.13
N VAL A 91 8.81 9.54 0.20
CA VAL A 91 9.38 9.10 -1.09
C VAL A 91 10.71 9.79 -1.31
N THR A 92 11.63 9.13 -2.00
CA THR A 92 12.90 9.73 -2.41
C THR A 92 12.77 10.40 -3.78
N PRO A 93 13.74 11.20 -4.24
CA PRO A 93 13.77 11.71 -5.61
C PRO A 93 13.76 10.62 -6.69
N TYR A 94 14.17 9.40 -6.33
CA TYR A 94 14.29 8.25 -7.23
C TYR A 94 13.17 7.23 -7.09
N SER A 95 12.26 7.40 -6.14
CA SER A 95 11.12 6.50 -5.95
C SER A 95 10.20 6.52 -7.17
N ILE A 96 9.72 5.35 -7.55
CA ILE A 96 8.74 5.17 -8.63
C ILE A 96 7.49 4.50 -8.07
N LEU A 97 6.33 5.05 -8.39
CA LEU A 97 5.05 4.50 -8.00
C LEU A 97 4.23 4.20 -9.25
N LEU A 98 3.66 3.00 -9.35
CA LEU A 98 2.77 2.65 -10.46
C LEU A 98 1.31 2.62 -9.99
N PHE A 99 0.54 3.56 -10.52
CA PHE A 99 -0.91 3.59 -10.40
C PHE A 99 -1.52 2.93 -11.63
N HIS A 100 -2.33 1.90 -11.45
CA HIS A 100 -3.07 1.27 -12.53
C HIS A 100 -4.30 0.56 -12.01
N ARG A 101 -5.26 0.30 -12.88
CA ARG A 101 -6.42 -0.51 -12.57
C ARG A 101 -6.03 -1.94 -12.23
N MET A 102 -6.83 -2.57 -11.40
CA MET A 102 -6.65 -3.96 -11.03
C MET A 102 -6.64 -4.85 -12.28
N ARG A 103 -5.76 -5.83 -12.27
CA ARG A 103 -5.69 -6.86 -13.31
C ARG A 103 -5.87 -8.21 -12.64
N TRP A 104 -6.48 -9.14 -13.36
CA TRP A 104 -6.59 -10.51 -12.91
C TRP A 104 -6.10 -11.46 -14.00
N GLN A 105 -5.61 -12.59 -13.58
CA GLN A 105 -5.15 -13.65 -14.46
C GLN A 105 -5.89 -14.92 -14.08
N SER A 106 -6.50 -15.60 -15.07
CA SER A 106 -7.12 -16.89 -14.85
C SER A 106 -6.13 -18.02 -15.08
N ASP A 107 -6.38 -19.16 -14.46
CA ASP A 107 -5.78 -20.42 -14.85
C ASP A 107 -6.15 -20.79 -16.30
N LYS A 108 -5.33 -21.64 -16.92
CA LYS A 108 -5.45 -21.99 -18.34
C LYS A 108 -6.78 -22.67 -18.72
N ARG A 109 -7.55 -23.14 -17.75
CA ARG A 109 -8.83 -23.83 -17.96
C ARG A 109 -9.86 -23.28 -16.99
N VAL A 110 -10.69 -22.39 -17.47
CA VAL A 110 -11.82 -21.80 -16.74
C VAL A 110 -13.08 -22.08 -17.52
N ALA A 111 -14.14 -22.56 -16.84
CA ALA A 111 -15.45 -22.70 -17.46
C ALA A 111 -16.05 -21.32 -17.79
N SER A 112 -16.88 -21.25 -18.84
CA SER A 112 -17.41 -19.96 -19.30
C SER A 112 -18.30 -19.25 -18.27
N ASP A 113 -19.06 -20.00 -17.50
CA ASP A 113 -19.87 -19.48 -16.39
C ASP A 113 -19.02 -18.96 -15.23
N GLU A 114 -17.96 -19.65 -14.90
CA GLU A 114 -16.98 -19.21 -13.90
C GLU A 114 -16.26 -17.92 -14.34
N ALA A 115 -15.79 -17.86 -15.59
CA ALA A 115 -15.19 -16.65 -16.15
C ALA A 115 -16.13 -15.43 -16.10
N PHE A 116 -17.43 -15.64 -16.36
CA PHE A 116 -18.44 -14.60 -16.27
C PHE A 116 -18.63 -14.10 -14.83
N LEU A 117 -18.69 -15.01 -13.87
CA LEU A 117 -18.81 -14.67 -12.44
C LEU A 117 -17.58 -13.88 -11.96
N TRP A 118 -16.38 -14.27 -12.38
CA TRP A 118 -15.16 -13.56 -12.06
C TRP A 118 -15.12 -12.16 -12.68
N ALA A 119 -15.46 -12.05 -13.95
CA ALA A 119 -15.50 -10.73 -14.62
C ALA A 119 -16.43 -9.76 -13.88
N LYS A 120 -17.63 -10.23 -13.50
CA LYS A 120 -18.57 -9.42 -12.72
C LYS A 120 -18.06 -9.06 -11.32
N HIS A 121 -17.41 -9.99 -10.64
CA HIS A 121 -16.81 -9.73 -9.33
C HIS A 121 -15.69 -8.68 -9.42
N PHE A 122 -14.80 -8.81 -10.41
CA PHE A 122 -13.67 -7.89 -10.58
C PHE A 122 -14.11 -6.50 -11.08
N GLU A 123 -15.17 -6.38 -11.86
CA GLU A 123 -15.75 -5.09 -12.23
C GLU A 123 -16.17 -4.28 -10.99
N ILE A 124 -16.84 -4.94 -10.04
CA ILE A 124 -17.24 -4.30 -8.77
C ILE A 124 -16.00 -3.95 -7.93
N MET A 125 -15.10 -4.92 -7.79
CA MET A 125 -13.91 -4.78 -6.95
C MET A 125 -12.96 -3.69 -7.47
N GLU A 126 -12.78 -3.56 -8.78
CA GLU A 126 -11.98 -2.52 -9.39
C GLU A 126 -12.45 -1.12 -8.96
N LYS A 127 -13.75 -0.88 -9.06
CA LYS A 127 -14.34 0.40 -8.63
C LYS A 127 -14.15 0.65 -7.13
N GLU A 128 -14.37 -0.38 -6.32
CA GLU A 128 -14.22 -0.27 -4.85
C GLU A 128 -12.76 0.01 -4.46
N MET A 129 -11.78 -0.58 -5.17
CA MET A 129 -10.36 -0.35 -4.92
C MET A 129 -9.91 1.03 -5.35
N ASP A 130 -10.36 1.53 -6.50
CA ASP A 130 -10.11 2.90 -6.94
C ASP A 130 -10.62 3.90 -5.89
N ASP A 131 -11.87 3.74 -5.44
CA ASP A 131 -12.48 4.62 -4.45
C ASP A 131 -11.82 4.48 -3.05
N LEU A 132 -11.39 3.27 -2.68
CA LEU A 132 -10.65 3.04 -1.43
C LEU A 132 -9.30 3.75 -1.46
N GLN A 133 -8.53 3.59 -2.53
CA GLN A 133 -7.23 4.22 -2.68
C GLN A 133 -7.32 5.74 -2.58
N ILE A 134 -8.30 6.35 -3.25
CA ILE A 134 -8.57 7.78 -3.18
C ILE A 134 -8.89 8.22 -1.74
N ARG A 135 -9.77 7.49 -1.05
CA ARG A 135 -10.11 7.78 0.35
C ARG A 135 -8.91 7.66 1.28
N LEU A 136 -8.04 6.69 1.07
CA LEU A 136 -6.84 6.49 1.89
C LEU A 136 -5.83 7.63 1.73
N PHE A 137 -5.61 8.09 0.51
CA PHE A 137 -4.74 9.24 0.27
C PHE A 137 -5.34 10.54 0.84
N GLY A 138 -6.66 10.69 0.81
CA GLY A 138 -7.37 11.83 1.37
C GLY A 138 -7.13 13.17 0.66
N ALA A 139 -6.41 13.16 -0.45
CA ALA A 139 -6.05 14.34 -1.24
C ALA A 139 -5.93 13.98 -2.72
N ALA A 140 -5.94 15.00 -3.59
CA ALA A 140 -5.67 14.89 -5.03
C ALA A 140 -6.54 13.84 -5.76
N GLU A 141 -7.80 13.67 -5.38
CA GLU A 141 -8.71 12.66 -5.95
C GLU A 141 -8.65 12.62 -7.48
N LYS A 142 -8.78 13.76 -8.14
CA LYS A 142 -8.77 13.84 -9.61
C LYS A 142 -7.46 13.29 -10.18
N GLN A 143 -6.32 13.66 -9.59
CA GLN A 143 -5.00 13.24 -10.05
C GLN A 143 -4.77 11.74 -9.82
N VAL A 144 -5.14 11.21 -8.66
CA VAL A 144 -5.03 9.78 -8.35
C VAL A 144 -5.91 8.98 -9.32
N ARG A 145 -7.12 9.43 -9.58
CA ARG A 145 -8.05 8.78 -10.52
C ARG A 145 -7.50 8.79 -11.96
N GLU A 146 -6.96 9.91 -12.43
CA GLU A 146 -6.32 10.00 -13.74
C GLU A 146 -5.12 9.06 -13.87
N TRP A 147 -4.25 9.02 -12.87
CA TRP A 147 -3.11 8.11 -12.86
C TRP A 147 -3.53 6.63 -12.87
N THR A 148 -4.51 6.28 -12.05
CA THR A 148 -5.00 4.89 -11.95
C THR A 148 -5.68 4.45 -13.24
N GLN A 149 -6.55 5.29 -13.82
CA GLN A 149 -7.27 4.95 -15.05
C GLN A 149 -6.36 4.87 -16.26
N GLY A 150 -5.34 5.70 -16.33
CA GLY A 150 -4.37 5.73 -17.42
C GLY A 150 -3.22 4.73 -17.30
N GLY A 151 -2.99 4.18 -16.12
CA GLY A 151 -1.86 3.29 -15.86
C GLY A 151 -0.52 4.04 -15.90
N HIS A 152 -0.26 4.91 -14.89
CA HIS A 152 0.90 5.80 -14.90
C HIS A 152 1.98 5.38 -13.91
N TYR A 153 3.24 5.40 -14.38
CA TYR A 153 4.40 5.47 -13.53
C TYR A 153 4.62 6.93 -13.09
N VAL A 154 4.69 7.14 -11.79
CA VAL A 154 4.79 8.46 -11.16
C VAL A 154 6.05 8.51 -10.32
N THR A 155 6.85 9.55 -10.49
CA THR A 155 8.09 9.74 -9.71
C THR A 155 7.80 10.29 -8.32
N GLY A 156 8.73 10.10 -7.37
CA GLY A 156 8.62 10.66 -6.02
C GLY A 156 8.30 12.15 -6.03
N PRO A 157 9.02 13.01 -6.78
CA PRO A 157 8.70 14.44 -6.88
C PRO A 157 7.28 14.74 -7.38
N GLN A 158 6.73 13.95 -8.30
CA GLN A 158 5.36 14.10 -8.77
C GLN A 158 4.33 13.74 -7.70
N VAL A 159 4.61 12.69 -6.91
CA VAL A 159 3.75 12.29 -5.77
C VAL A 159 3.75 13.38 -4.70
N VAL A 160 4.90 13.99 -4.42
CA VAL A 160 5.04 15.13 -3.50
C VAL A 160 4.29 16.36 -4.02
N ALA A 161 4.45 16.70 -5.30
CA ALA A 161 3.74 17.82 -5.94
C ALA A 161 2.21 17.65 -5.90
N ALA A 162 1.71 16.40 -5.91
CA ALA A 162 0.30 16.09 -5.73
C ALA A 162 -0.16 16.12 -4.25
N GLY A 163 0.73 16.35 -3.30
CA GLY A 163 0.42 16.38 -1.86
C GLY A 163 0.14 15.02 -1.23
N LEU A 164 0.61 13.94 -1.86
CA LEU A 164 0.35 12.57 -1.40
C LEU A 164 1.45 12.02 -0.49
N ALA A 165 2.63 12.62 -0.50
CA ALA A 165 3.77 12.24 0.33
C ALA A 165 4.69 13.45 0.60
N GLU A 166 5.65 13.26 1.50
CA GLU A 166 6.77 14.17 1.77
C GLU A 166 8.03 13.66 1.06
N LEU A 167 8.92 14.56 0.67
CA LEU A 167 10.20 14.17 0.10
C LEU A 167 11.19 13.81 1.23
N LEU A 168 11.81 12.65 1.10
CA LEU A 168 12.95 12.25 1.91
C LEU A 168 14.23 12.63 1.16
N GLU A 169 14.97 13.59 1.68
CA GLU A 169 16.30 13.94 1.17
C GLU A 169 17.31 12.86 1.58
N LEU A 170 18.18 12.47 0.64
CA LEU A 170 19.22 11.46 0.82
C LEU A 170 20.57 12.11 1.08
#